data_741288025cce505faf4b3354ba231ae2
#
_entry.id   741288025cce505faf4b3354ba231ae2
#
_cell.length_a   1.000
_cell.length_b   1.000
_cell.length_c   1.000
_cell.angle_alpha   90.00
_cell.angle_beta   90.00
_cell.angle_gamma   90.00
#
_symmetry.space_group_name_H-M   'P 1'
#
loop_
_entity.id
_entity.type
_entity.pdbx_description
1 polymer ?
#
loop_
_entity_poly.entity_id
_entity_poly.type
_entity_poly.pdbx_seq_one_letter_code
_entity_poly.pdbx_strand_id
1 'polypeptide(L)'
;MTVLLLRLAGPLQSWGVKSRFTVRATELAPTKSGIIGMLAAAVGRRRTDPIEDLLSLRFGVRKDQPGRVIRDFHTARTLDGKESMPLSNRYYLADAVFLAGIEGDRALLEGLDEALRHPFFPLYLGRRSCPPTHPVSLGLREAGLLDALRAEPWLAAQWFQQWFHRKYRGRPFDAEMLLDQDVVQEAALPAQERGAVRGSRDVPASFDPRRRDYGFRQVERLTARVSAPEPDPHDPMAELSADDHNPMAELAADDHDPMAELEEAGLCF
;
A
#
# COMPACT_ATOMS: atom_id res chain seq x y z
N MET A 1 11.50 -8.80 -18.99
CA MET A 1 10.50 -7.89 -18.38
C MET A 1 11.18 -7.15 -17.23
N THR A 2 10.87 -5.90 -17.03
CA THR A 2 11.50 -5.10 -15.97
C THR A 2 10.43 -4.64 -14.99
N VAL A 3 10.71 -4.75 -13.68
CA VAL A 3 9.81 -4.35 -12.60
C VAL A 3 10.53 -3.38 -11.66
N LEU A 4 9.87 -2.27 -11.34
CA LEU A 4 10.29 -1.37 -10.28
C LEU A 4 9.56 -1.77 -8.99
N LEU A 5 10.33 -2.11 -7.94
CA LEU A 5 9.78 -2.45 -6.63
C LEU A 5 9.77 -1.25 -5.70
N LEU A 6 8.69 -1.14 -4.93
CA LEU A 6 8.45 -0.04 -4.01
C LEU A 6 8.12 -0.56 -2.62
N ARG A 7 8.79 -0.02 -1.59
CA ARG A 7 8.43 -0.21 -0.19
C ARG A 7 7.48 0.89 0.27
N LEU A 8 6.30 0.51 0.70
CA LEU A 8 5.28 1.44 1.19
C LEU A 8 5.10 1.20 2.69
N ALA A 9 5.86 1.91 3.48
CA ALA A 9 5.89 1.79 4.94
C ALA A 9 5.85 3.19 5.58
N GLY A 10 5.04 3.34 6.61
CA GLY A 10 4.90 4.59 7.36
C GLY A 10 3.89 4.41 8.49
N PRO A 11 3.89 5.29 9.50
CA PRO A 11 2.99 5.17 10.65
C PRO A 11 1.53 5.23 10.23
N LEU A 12 1.22 5.97 9.17
CA LEU A 12 -0.11 6.09 8.60
C LEU A 12 -0.08 6.00 7.09
N GLN A 13 -1.08 5.35 6.51
CA GLN A 13 -1.33 5.31 5.07
C GLN A 13 -2.82 5.51 4.79
N SER A 14 -3.18 5.97 3.59
CA SER A 14 -4.59 6.10 3.22
C SER A 14 -4.77 5.99 1.71
N TRP A 15 -5.34 4.89 1.25
CA TRP A 15 -5.52 4.51 -0.15
C TRP A 15 -6.99 4.64 -0.56
N GLY A 16 -7.39 5.86 -0.93
CA GLY A 16 -8.81 6.13 -1.16
C GLY A 16 -9.24 5.89 -2.60
N VAL A 17 -10.35 5.16 -2.78
CA VAL A 17 -11.09 5.05 -4.06
C VAL A 17 -12.43 5.76 -3.94
N LYS A 18 -13.10 5.65 -2.80
CA LYS A 18 -14.43 6.21 -2.55
C LYS A 18 -14.36 7.21 -1.39
N SER A 19 -14.39 8.49 -1.71
CA SER A 19 -14.51 9.54 -0.68
C SER A 19 -15.72 10.40 -1.01
N ARG A 20 -16.73 10.39 -0.14
CA ARG A 20 -17.94 11.20 -0.33
C ARG A 20 -18.14 12.13 0.88
N PHE A 21 -18.36 13.42 0.58
CA PHE A 21 -18.74 14.44 1.57
C PHE A 21 -17.86 14.44 2.84
N THR A 22 -18.43 14.03 3.97
CA THR A 22 -17.81 14.05 5.29
C THR A 22 -17.01 12.79 5.62
N VAL A 23 -17.07 11.73 4.82
CA VAL A 23 -16.36 10.46 5.04
C VAL A 23 -15.23 10.29 4.02
N ARG A 24 -14.00 10.09 4.53
CA ARG A 24 -12.78 9.87 3.77
C ARG A 24 -12.25 8.47 4.07
N ALA A 25 -12.80 7.47 3.40
CA ALA A 25 -12.40 6.07 3.56
C ALA A 25 -10.97 5.78 3.09
N THR A 26 -10.45 4.62 3.46
CA THR A 26 -9.21 4.02 2.92
C THR A 26 -9.51 2.59 2.48
N GLU A 27 -8.84 2.16 1.42
CA GLU A 27 -8.75 0.73 1.07
C GLU A 27 -7.71 0.05 1.98
N LEU A 28 -7.80 -1.29 2.10
CA LEU A 28 -6.89 -2.11 2.92
C LEU A 28 -5.57 -2.45 2.21
N ALA A 29 -5.36 -1.90 1.01
CA ALA A 29 -4.16 -2.06 0.23
C ALA A 29 -3.93 -0.83 -0.67
N PRO A 30 -2.70 -0.58 -1.12
CA PRO A 30 -2.39 0.45 -2.11
C PRO A 30 -3.21 0.29 -3.38
N THR A 31 -3.72 1.41 -3.89
CA THR A 31 -4.47 1.47 -5.15
C THR A 31 -3.56 1.87 -6.32
N LYS A 32 -3.86 1.40 -7.53
CA LYS A 32 -3.11 1.78 -8.74
C LYS A 32 -3.07 3.30 -8.91
N SER A 33 -4.20 3.98 -8.70
CA SER A 33 -4.26 5.45 -8.76
C SER A 33 -3.39 6.14 -7.71
N GLY A 34 -3.29 5.58 -6.51
CA GLY A 34 -2.42 6.11 -5.46
C GLY A 34 -0.93 6.04 -5.85
N ILE A 35 -0.54 4.91 -6.42
CA ILE A 35 0.84 4.69 -6.89
C ILE A 35 1.15 5.56 -8.13
N ILE A 36 0.29 5.56 -9.15
CA ILE A 36 0.47 6.43 -10.32
C ILE A 36 0.55 7.90 -9.91
N GLY A 37 -0.29 8.33 -8.95
CA GLY A 37 -0.23 9.69 -8.40
C GLY A 37 1.08 10.01 -7.67
N MET A 38 1.66 9.04 -6.96
CA MET A 38 2.96 9.18 -6.30
C MET A 38 4.10 9.27 -7.33
N LEU A 39 4.09 8.43 -8.38
CA LEU A 39 5.06 8.48 -9.48
C LEU A 39 4.98 9.81 -10.24
N ALA A 40 3.76 10.25 -10.58
CA ALA A 40 3.55 11.54 -11.22
C ALA A 40 4.10 12.71 -10.36
N ALA A 41 3.91 12.65 -9.04
CA ALA A 41 4.47 13.63 -8.13
C ALA A 41 6.01 13.59 -8.08
N ALA A 42 6.61 12.40 -8.10
CA ALA A 42 8.07 12.23 -8.14
C ALA A 42 8.70 12.91 -9.36
N VAL A 43 8.11 12.74 -10.55
CA VAL A 43 8.56 13.37 -11.79
C VAL A 43 8.10 14.83 -11.97
N GLY A 44 7.47 15.43 -10.95
CA GLY A 44 7.07 16.84 -10.95
C GLY A 44 5.77 17.17 -11.70
N ARG A 45 4.97 16.17 -12.07
CA ARG A 45 3.67 16.42 -12.74
C ARG A 45 2.65 16.98 -11.76
N ARG A 46 1.93 17.99 -12.22
CA ARG A 46 0.77 18.56 -11.51
C ARG A 46 -0.46 17.70 -11.80
N ARG A 47 -1.54 17.95 -11.05
CA ARG A 47 -2.80 17.19 -11.22
C ARG A 47 -3.49 17.41 -12.58
N THR A 48 -3.13 18.47 -13.28
CA THR A 48 -3.65 18.81 -14.61
C THR A 48 -2.77 18.30 -15.75
N ASP A 49 -1.57 17.81 -15.43
CA ASP A 49 -0.63 17.34 -16.44
C ASP A 49 -1.01 15.93 -16.92
N PRO A 50 -0.67 15.58 -18.17
CA PRO A 50 -0.98 14.28 -18.74
C PRO A 50 -0.26 13.15 -18.00
N ILE A 51 -0.91 11.96 -17.92
CA ILE A 51 -0.40 10.76 -17.24
C ILE A 51 -0.52 9.51 -18.10
N GLU A 52 -0.83 9.65 -19.39
CA GLU A 52 -1.17 8.56 -20.30
C GLU A 52 -0.05 7.51 -20.41
N ASP A 53 1.20 7.93 -20.37
CA ASP A 53 2.39 7.08 -20.36
C ASP A 53 2.49 6.17 -19.13
N LEU A 54 1.92 6.61 -18.00
CA LEU A 54 1.91 5.83 -16.76
C LEU A 54 0.73 4.84 -16.69
N LEU A 55 -0.28 4.98 -17.54
CA LEU A 55 -1.48 4.13 -17.50
C LEU A 55 -1.22 2.72 -18.02
N SER A 56 -0.25 2.56 -18.91
CA SER A 56 0.17 1.26 -19.46
C SER A 56 0.92 0.38 -18.46
N LEU A 57 1.37 0.95 -17.34
CA LEU A 57 2.10 0.22 -16.31
C LEU A 57 1.20 -0.83 -15.66
N ARG A 58 1.69 -2.06 -15.55
CA ARG A 58 1.04 -3.15 -14.81
C ARG A 58 1.36 -3.03 -13.34
N PHE A 59 0.43 -3.39 -12.46
CA PHE A 59 0.52 -3.15 -11.04
C PHE A 59 0.18 -4.38 -10.22
N GLY A 60 0.99 -4.61 -9.19
CA GLY A 60 0.73 -5.60 -8.16
C GLY A 60 1.19 -5.13 -6.80
N VAL A 61 0.59 -5.67 -5.75
CA VAL A 61 0.97 -5.38 -4.37
C VAL A 61 0.93 -6.64 -3.52
N ARG A 62 1.94 -6.82 -2.65
CA ARG A 62 2.03 -7.84 -1.61
C ARG A 62 1.86 -7.16 -0.24
N LYS A 63 1.01 -7.71 0.59
CA LYS A 63 0.73 -7.21 1.93
C LYS A 63 1.68 -7.87 2.92
N ASP A 64 2.77 -7.21 3.25
CA ASP A 64 3.80 -7.74 4.14
C ASP A 64 3.44 -7.56 5.63
N GLN A 65 2.71 -6.49 5.95
CA GLN A 65 2.13 -6.24 7.27
C GLN A 65 0.78 -5.57 7.08
N PRO A 66 -0.33 -6.18 7.51
CA PRO A 66 -1.67 -5.68 7.21
C PRO A 66 -2.00 -4.33 7.84
N GLY A 67 -1.40 -4.02 8.98
CA GLY A 67 -1.73 -2.81 9.74
C GLY A 67 -3.10 -2.86 10.40
N ARG A 68 -3.56 -1.71 10.91
CA ARG A 68 -4.86 -1.54 11.58
C ARG A 68 -5.58 -0.33 11.00
N VAL A 69 -6.91 -0.45 10.81
CA VAL A 69 -7.73 0.70 10.42
C VAL A 69 -7.97 1.56 11.66
N ILE A 70 -7.66 2.84 11.53
CA ILE A 70 -7.96 3.84 12.56
C ILE A 70 -8.81 4.96 12.00
N ARG A 71 -9.65 5.54 12.82
CA ARG A 71 -10.50 6.68 12.50
C ARG A 71 -9.99 7.94 13.21
N ASP A 72 -9.83 8.99 12.45
CA ASP A 72 -9.57 10.34 12.93
C ASP A 72 -10.69 11.28 12.44
N PHE A 73 -10.85 12.42 13.05
CA PHE A 73 -11.82 13.41 12.63
C PHE A 73 -11.17 14.79 12.50
N HIS A 74 -11.66 15.56 11.53
CA HIS A 74 -11.19 16.91 11.29
C HIS A 74 -12.35 17.88 11.21
N THR A 75 -12.16 19.04 11.83
CA THR A 75 -12.96 20.23 11.63
C THR A 75 -12.18 21.23 10.78
N ALA A 76 -12.86 21.96 9.93
CA ALA A 76 -12.30 23.08 9.20
C ALA A 76 -13.12 24.33 9.46
N ARG A 77 -12.47 25.48 9.55
CA ARG A 77 -13.11 26.79 9.66
C ARG A 77 -12.65 27.67 8.51
N THR A 78 -13.47 28.65 8.15
CA THR A 78 -13.07 29.72 7.25
C THR A 78 -11.91 30.51 7.85
N LEU A 79 -11.10 31.16 7.01
CA LEU A 79 -9.93 31.93 7.48
C LEU A 79 -10.31 33.06 8.45
N ASP A 80 -11.52 33.62 8.32
CA ASP A 80 -12.08 34.62 9.24
C ASP A 80 -12.69 34.03 10.50
N GLY A 81 -12.72 32.68 10.62
CA GLY A 81 -13.23 31.95 11.79
C GLY A 81 -14.74 31.95 11.97
N LYS A 82 -15.51 32.58 11.08
CA LYS A 82 -16.95 32.77 11.21
C LYS A 82 -17.76 31.51 10.94
N GLU A 83 -17.32 30.68 9.99
CA GLU A 83 -18.05 29.47 9.61
C GLU A 83 -17.23 28.23 9.96
N SER A 84 -17.90 27.22 10.50
CA SER A 84 -17.35 25.90 10.78
C SER A 84 -17.91 24.90 9.77
N MET A 85 -17.03 24.18 9.09
CA MET A 85 -17.44 23.11 8.18
C MET A 85 -17.90 21.87 8.96
N PRO A 86 -18.78 21.04 8.40
CA PRO A 86 -19.17 19.78 9.00
C PRO A 86 -17.95 18.90 9.36
N LEU A 87 -18.06 18.16 10.46
CA LEU A 87 -17.07 17.20 10.87
C LEU A 87 -16.79 16.19 9.75
N SER A 88 -15.52 15.96 9.43
CA SER A 88 -15.11 14.95 8.46
C SER A 88 -14.37 13.79 9.15
N ASN A 89 -14.87 12.57 9.00
CA ASN A 89 -14.20 11.36 9.44
C ASN A 89 -13.18 10.91 8.39
N ARG A 90 -11.97 10.59 8.83
CA ARG A 90 -10.85 10.17 7.99
C ARG A 90 -10.31 8.86 8.50
N TYR A 91 -10.33 7.85 7.63
CA TYR A 91 -9.80 6.52 7.94
C TYR A 91 -8.38 6.38 7.40
N TYR A 92 -7.53 5.72 8.17
CA TYR A 92 -6.14 5.45 7.86
C TYR A 92 -5.81 3.99 8.15
N LEU A 93 -4.76 3.47 7.50
CA LEU A 93 -4.08 2.25 7.91
C LEU A 93 -2.88 2.65 8.76
N ALA A 94 -2.86 2.23 10.02
CA ALA A 94 -1.72 2.40 10.91
C ALA A 94 -0.79 1.18 10.81
N ASP A 95 0.52 1.43 10.78
CA ASP A 95 1.58 0.41 10.80
C ASP A 95 1.52 -0.63 9.67
N ALA A 96 0.89 -0.32 8.56
CA ALA A 96 0.88 -1.21 7.40
C ALA A 96 2.21 -1.16 6.64
N VAL A 97 2.63 -2.31 6.09
CA VAL A 97 3.78 -2.40 5.20
C VAL A 97 3.39 -3.19 3.95
N PHE A 98 3.64 -2.58 2.79
CA PHE A 98 3.37 -3.22 1.51
C PHE A 98 4.62 -3.20 0.63
N LEU A 99 4.81 -4.27 -0.13
CA LEU A 99 5.66 -4.33 -1.29
C LEU A 99 4.78 -4.11 -2.52
N ALA A 100 4.99 -3.02 -3.25
CA ALA A 100 4.33 -2.79 -4.52
C ALA A 100 5.32 -3.00 -5.67
N GLY A 101 4.82 -3.52 -6.78
CA GLY A 101 5.58 -3.71 -8.01
C GLY A 101 4.88 -3.01 -9.19
N ILE A 102 5.68 -2.44 -10.06
CA ILE A 102 5.24 -1.79 -11.30
C ILE A 102 6.04 -2.35 -12.43
N GLU A 103 5.37 -2.92 -13.42
CA GLU A 103 6.01 -3.50 -14.60
C GLU A 103 5.70 -2.66 -15.84
N GLY A 104 6.71 -2.44 -16.66
CA GLY A 104 6.58 -1.64 -17.88
C GLY A 104 7.86 -1.53 -18.69
N ASP A 105 7.92 -0.51 -19.53
CA ASP A 105 9.11 -0.20 -20.31
C ASP A 105 10.31 0.13 -19.42
N ARG A 106 11.46 -0.43 -19.73
CA ARG A 106 12.69 -0.29 -18.93
C ARG A 106 13.12 1.16 -18.77
N ALA A 107 13.16 1.92 -19.85
CA ALA A 107 13.64 3.29 -19.83
C ALA A 107 12.70 4.19 -19.00
N LEU A 108 11.39 3.96 -19.09
CA LEU A 108 10.40 4.62 -18.25
C LEU A 108 10.63 4.29 -16.77
N LEU A 109 10.83 3.00 -16.44
CA LEU A 109 11.02 2.57 -15.05
C LEU A 109 12.34 3.07 -14.45
N GLU A 110 13.42 3.15 -15.24
CA GLU A 110 14.69 3.76 -14.82
C GLU A 110 14.52 5.25 -14.47
N GLY A 111 13.79 5.99 -15.29
CA GLY A 111 13.46 7.39 -15.02
C GLY A 111 12.57 7.56 -13.78
N LEU A 112 11.63 6.65 -13.55
CA LEU A 112 10.78 6.66 -12.35
C LEU A 112 11.55 6.29 -11.08
N ASP A 113 12.49 5.34 -11.14
CA ASP A 113 13.37 4.98 -10.02
C ASP A 113 14.21 6.18 -9.58
N GLU A 114 14.85 6.85 -10.54
CA GLU A 114 15.64 8.05 -10.28
C GLU A 114 14.77 9.17 -9.67
N ALA A 115 13.58 9.41 -10.24
CA ALA A 115 12.65 10.39 -9.72
C ALA A 115 12.16 10.08 -8.30
N LEU A 116 11.99 8.81 -7.93
CA LEU A 116 11.60 8.41 -6.57
C LEU A 116 12.73 8.61 -5.55
N ARG A 117 13.99 8.55 -5.99
CA ARG A 117 15.16 8.83 -5.15
C ARG A 117 15.38 10.34 -4.96
N HIS A 118 15.06 11.13 -5.98
CA HIS A 118 15.20 12.59 -6.01
C HIS A 118 13.86 13.24 -6.40
N PRO A 119 12.81 13.12 -5.55
CA PRO A 119 11.46 13.50 -5.95
C PRO A 119 11.31 15.02 -6.07
N PHE A 120 10.68 15.46 -7.16
CA PHE A 120 10.36 16.88 -7.38
C PHE A 120 9.36 17.40 -6.33
N PHE A 121 8.31 16.61 -6.03
CA PHE A 121 7.40 16.90 -4.92
C PHE A 121 7.58 15.87 -3.80
N PRO A 122 7.40 16.27 -2.51
CA PRO A 122 7.44 15.32 -1.40
C PRO A 122 6.48 14.16 -1.61
N LEU A 123 6.97 12.93 -1.36
CA LEU A 123 6.18 11.72 -1.48
C LEU A 123 5.30 11.50 -0.26
N TYR A 124 4.12 10.92 -0.47
CA TYR A 124 3.22 10.52 0.60
C TYR A 124 2.37 9.31 0.21
N LEU A 125 2.02 8.51 1.21
CA LEU A 125 1.28 7.26 1.05
C LEU A 125 -0.24 7.54 1.01
N GLY A 126 -0.67 8.11 -0.11
CA GLY A 126 -2.06 8.49 -0.42
C GLY A 126 -2.46 9.88 0.06
N ARG A 127 -2.34 10.21 1.33
CA ARG A 127 -2.59 11.58 1.85
C ARG A 127 -1.30 12.28 2.26
N ARG A 128 -1.29 13.62 2.16
CA ARG A 128 -0.13 14.45 2.55
C ARG A 128 0.30 14.26 4.01
N SER A 129 -0.61 13.84 4.88
CA SER A 129 -0.32 13.53 6.29
C SER A 129 0.34 12.17 6.50
N CYS A 130 0.60 11.41 5.44
CA CYS A 130 1.14 10.06 5.48
C CYS A 130 2.51 9.99 4.77
N PRO A 131 3.58 10.58 5.31
CA PRO A 131 4.92 10.46 4.71
C PRO A 131 5.44 9.03 4.85
N PRO A 132 6.23 8.52 3.89
CA PRO A 132 6.96 7.27 4.05
C PRO A 132 8.08 7.42 5.09
N THR A 133 8.38 6.35 5.84
CA THR A 133 9.47 6.30 6.83
C THR A 133 10.79 5.78 6.25
N HIS A 134 10.73 5.18 5.08
CA HIS A 134 11.89 4.61 4.39
C HIS A 134 11.92 5.09 2.94
N PRO A 135 13.08 5.00 2.25
CA PRO A 135 13.13 5.16 0.82
C PRO A 135 12.08 4.29 0.14
N VAL A 136 11.29 4.91 -0.76
CA VAL A 136 10.18 4.22 -1.43
C VAL A 136 10.69 3.24 -2.47
N SER A 137 11.69 3.63 -3.27
CA SER A 137 12.24 2.75 -4.29
C SER A 137 13.16 1.69 -3.68
N LEU A 138 12.93 0.43 -4.09
CA LEU A 138 13.82 -0.71 -3.87
C LEU A 138 14.64 -1.06 -5.12
N GLY A 139 14.49 -0.27 -6.18
CA GLY A 139 15.17 -0.45 -7.46
C GLY A 139 14.49 -1.45 -8.40
N LEU A 140 15.15 -1.69 -9.52
CA LEU A 140 14.64 -2.51 -10.61
C LEU A 140 14.96 -4.00 -10.42
N ARG A 141 14.09 -4.84 -10.98
CA ARG A 141 14.27 -6.31 -11.07
C ARG A 141 14.04 -6.76 -12.50
N GLU A 142 14.93 -7.61 -13.01
CA GLU A 142 14.80 -8.24 -14.36
C GLU A 142 13.98 -9.53 -14.23
N ALA A 143 12.68 -9.37 -13.99
CA ALA A 143 11.74 -10.47 -13.78
C ALA A 143 10.33 -10.04 -14.19
N GLY A 144 9.41 -10.99 -14.26
CA GLY A 144 7.97 -10.68 -14.31
C GLY A 144 7.46 -10.16 -12.97
N LEU A 145 6.36 -9.41 -12.99
CA LEU A 145 5.81 -8.74 -11.82
C LEU A 145 5.49 -9.72 -10.67
N LEU A 146 4.87 -10.85 -11.01
CA LEU A 146 4.54 -11.88 -10.02
C LEU A 146 5.79 -12.47 -9.36
N ASP A 147 6.80 -12.81 -10.17
CA ASP A 147 8.04 -13.43 -9.69
C ASP A 147 8.84 -12.44 -8.84
N ALA A 148 8.91 -11.17 -9.24
CA ALA A 148 9.57 -10.12 -8.50
C ALA A 148 8.94 -9.93 -7.10
N LEU A 149 7.60 -9.93 -7.02
CA LEU A 149 6.89 -9.82 -5.75
C LEU A 149 7.07 -11.06 -4.86
N ARG A 150 7.18 -12.26 -5.44
CA ARG A 150 7.42 -13.51 -4.69
C ARG A 150 8.85 -13.62 -4.16
N ALA A 151 9.82 -13.17 -4.95
CA ALA A 151 11.25 -13.33 -4.65
C ALA A 151 11.76 -12.33 -3.60
N GLU A 152 11.11 -11.16 -3.46
CA GLU A 152 11.57 -10.14 -2.52
C GLU A 152 11.38 -10.62 -1.07
N PRO A 153 12.38 -10.43 -0.18
CA PRO A 153 12.28 -10.77 1.23
C PRO A 153 11.07 -10.13 1.92
N TRP A 154 10.68 -10.67 3.07
CA TRP A 154 9.58 -10.12 3.85
C TRP A 154 9.95 -8.76 4.44
N LEU A 155 9.22 -7.70 4.06
CA LEU A 155 9.51 -6.31 4.44
C LEU A 155 8.81 -5.84 5.72
N ALA A 156 8.05 -6.71 6.39
CA ALA A 156 7.39 -6.35 7.65
C ALA A 156 8.40 -5.82 8.68
N ALA A 157 7.93 -4.97 9.58
CA ALA A 157 8.77 -4.49 10.69
C ALA A 157 9.26 -5.64 11.56
N GLN A 158 10.47 -5.55 12.09
CA GLN A 158 11.11 -6.62 12.87
C GLN A 158 10.25 -7.07 14.06
N TRP A 159 9.65 -6.12 14.79
CA TRP A 159 8.74 -6.43 15.89
C TRP A 159 7.54 -7.29 15.45
N PHE A 160 6.99 -7.02 14.25
CA PHE A 160 5.87 -7.78 13.70
C PHE A 160 6.30 -9.18 13.30
N GLN A 161 7.47 -9.33 12.66
CA GLN A 161 8.04 -10.62 12.31
C GLN A 161 8.27 -11.47 13.55
N GLN A 162 8.88 -10.92 14.61
CA GLN A 162 9.10 -11.60 15.88
C GLN A 162 7.80 -12.00 16.57
N TRP A 163 6.81 -11.07 16.59
CA TRP A 163 5.48 -11.37 17.13
C TRP A 163 4.80 -12.48 16.35
N PHE A 164 4.84 -12.45 15.01
CA PHE A 164 4.26 -13.48 14.17
C PHE A 164 4.91 -14.85 14.40
N HIS A 165 6.25 -14.90 14.43
CA HIS A 165 6.98 -16.13 14.69
C HIS A 165 6.63 -16.75 16.06
N ARG A 166 6.56 -15.94 17.10
CA ARG A 166 6.15 -16.41 18.44
C ARG A 166 4.70 -16.92 18.44
N LYS A 167 3.78 -16.13 17.91
CA LYS A 167 2.35 -16.44 17.89
C LYS A 167 2.03 -17.69 17.07
N TYR A 168 2.69 -17.86 15.94
CA TYR A 168 2.41 -18.95 14.99
C TYR A 168 3.49 -20.03 14.96
N ARG A 169 4.34 -20.09 16.01
CA ARG A 169 5.35 -21.14 16.22
C ARG A 169 6.26 -21.37 15.01
N GLY A 170 6.78 -20.29 14.44
CA GLY A 170 7.70 -20.33 13.30
C GLY A 170 7.08 -20.74 11.96
N ARG A 171 5.75 -20.72 11.82
CA ARG A 171 5.12 -20.93 10.51
C ARG A 171 5.52 -19.83 9.55
N PRO A 172 5.69 -20.13 8.25
CA PRO A 172 5.92 -19.11 7.26
C PRO A 172 4.73 -18.16 7.19
N PHE A 173 4.97 -16.91 6.81
CA PHE A 173 3.93 -15.93 6.58
C PHE A 173 3.38 -16.08 5.16
N ASP A 174 2.09 -16.33 5.06
CA ASP A 174 1.39 -16.37 3.77
C ASP A 174 0.85 -14.97 3.47
N ALA A 175 1.60 -14.21 2.69
CA ALA A 175 1.27 -12.84 2.31
C ALA A 175 0.18 -12.79 1.24
N GLU A 176 -0.85 -11.99 1.47
CA GLU A 176 -1.85 -11.67 0.44
C GLU A 176 -1.22 -10.82 -0.66
N MET A 177 -1.48 -11.18 -1.92
CA MET A 177 -1.12 -10.39 -3.08
C MET A 177 -2.36 -10.01 -3.89
N LEU A 178 -2.33 -8.80 -4.44
CA LEU A 178 -3.35 -8.28 -5.36
C LEU A 178 -2.64 -7.84 -6.64
N LEU A 179 -2.92 -8.49 -7.76
CA LEU A 179 -2.27 -8.22 -9.05
C LEU A 179 -3.29 -7.89 -10.13
N ASP A 180 -2.87 -7.11 -11.12
CA ASP A 180 -3.61 -6.98 -12.38
C ASP A 180 -3.84 -8.38 -12.97
N GLN A 181 -5.07 -8.68 -13.40
CA GLN A 181 -5.46 -10.02 -13.83
C GLN A 181 -4.66 -10.53 -15.04
N ASP A 182 -4.30 -9.64 -15.95
CA ASP A 182 -3.49 -9.96 -17.14
C ASP A 182 -2.12 -10.52 -16.75
N VAL A 183 -1.48 -10.02 -15.70
CA VAL A 183 -0.22 -10.54 -15.15
C VAL A 183 -0.38 -12.00 -14.71
N VAL A 184 -1.48 -12.30 -14.01
CA VAL A 184 -1.74 -13.65 -13.50
C VAL A 184 -2.09 -14.62 -14.63
N GLN A 185 -2.80 -14.15 -15.66
CA GLN A 185 -3.12 -14.93 -16.85
C GLN A 185 -1.86 -15.27 -17.65
N GLU A 186 -0.96 -14.31 -17.82
CA GLU A 186 0.31 -14.50 -18.54
C GLU A 186 1.25 -15.48 -17.81
N ALA A 187 1.24 -15.45 -16.47
CA ALA A 187 2.01 -16.39 -15.64
C ALA A 187 1.50 -17.83 -15.70
N ALA A 188 0.33 -18.09 -16.31
CA ALA A 188 -0.28 -19.41 -16.52
C ALA A 188 -0.31 -20.29 -15.25
N LEU A 189 -0.64 -19.71 -14.11
CA LEU A 189 -0.65 -20.40 -12.82
C LEU A 189 -1.67 -21.54 -12.79
N PRO A 190 -1.36 -22.65 -12.06
CA PRO A 190 -2.34 -23.71 -11.78
C PRO A 190 -3.61 -23.16 -11.10
N ALA A 191 -4.76 -23.77 -11.38
CA ALA A 191 -6.05 -23.32 -10.84
C ALA A 191 -6.05 -23.23 -9.30
N GLN A 192 -5.29 -24.08 -8.63
CA GLN A 192 -5.18 -24.13 -7.16
C GLN A 192 -4.44 -22.91 -6.57
N GLU A 193 -3.59 -22.24 -7.36
CA GLU A 193 -2.87 -21.05 -6.97
C GLU A 193 -3.64 -19.77 -7.30
N ARG A 194 -4.67 -19.87 -8.14
CA ARG A 194 -5.50 -18.75 -8.55
C ARG A 194 -6.57 -18.44 -7.51
N GLY A 195 -6.85 -17.17 -7.33
CA GLY A 195 -7.83 -16.72 -6.36
C GLY A 195 -9.01 -15.98 -6.97
N ALA A 196 -9.77 -15.31 -6.10
CA ALA A 196 -10.93 -14.54 -6.54
C ALA A 196 -10.51 -13.32 -7.37
N VAL A 197 -11.22 -13.09 -8.47
CA VAL A 197 -11.10 -11.90 -9.31
C VAL A 197 -12.17 -10.89 -8.91
N ARG A 198 -11.77 -9.63 -8.75
CA ARG A 198 -12.70 -8.54 -8.46
C ARG A 198 -12.42 -7.33 -9.34
N GLY A 199 -13.47 -6.55 -9.66
CA GLY A 199 -13.32 -5.26 -10.29
C GLY A 199 -12.85 -4.21 -9.29
N SER A 200 -11.83 -3.42 -9.65
CA SER A 200 -11.39 -2.25 -8.89
C SER A 200 -11.50 -1.00 -9.77
N ARG A 201 -12.10 0.06 -9.23
CA ARG A 201 -12.22 1.35 -9.94
C ARG A 201 -11.09 2.27 -9.48
N ASP A 202 -9.87 1.95 -9.86
CA ASP A 202 -8.68 2.67 -9.42
C ASP A 202 -7.65 2.96 -10.52
N VAL A 203 -8.02 2.85 -11.78
CA VAL A 203 -7.20 3.30 -12.92
C VAL A 203 -7.45 4.80 -13.11
N PRO A 204 -6.47 5.69 -12.90
CA PRO A 204 -6.72 7.12 -12.99
C PRO A 204 -6.84 7.53 -14.47
N ALA A 205 -8.00 8.02 -14.88
CA ALA A 205 -8.16 8.66 -16.18
C ALA A 205 -7.79 10.16 -16.11
N SER A 206 -8.05 10.81 -14.97
CA SER A 206 -7.66 12.19 -14.72
C SER A 206 -7.55 12.48 -13.22
N PHE A 207 -6.50 13.20 -12.84
CA PHE A 207 -6.35 13.76 -11.49
C PHE A 207 -6.82 15.20 -11.37
N ASP A 208 -7.27 15.83 -12.45
CA ASP A 208 -7.76 17.22 -12.45
C ASP A 208 -8.86 17.38 -11.38
N PRO A 209 -8.74 18.31 -10.43
CA PRO A 209 -9.75 18.54 -9.40
C PRO A 209 -11.14 18.83 -9.93
N ARG A 210 -11.24 19.38 -11.14
CA ARG A 210 -12.51 19.73 -11.81
C ARG A 210 -13.14 18.52 -12.53
N ARG A 211 -12.31 17.56 -12.97
CA ARG A 211 -12.75 16.39 -13.74
C ARG A 211 -11.97 15.15 -13.31
N ARG A 212 -12.07 14.80 -12.04
CA ARG A 212 -11.44 13.59 -11.52
C ARG A 212 -12.22 12.36 -11.99
N ASP A 213 -11.55 11.44 -12.69
CA ASP A 213 -12.17 10.23 -13.21
C ASP A 213 -11.25 9.02 -13.09
N TYR A 214 -11.88 7.84 -12.93
CA TYR A 214 -11.21 6.55 -12.73
C TYR A 214 -11.90 5.46 -13.53
N GLY A 215 -11.10 4.72 -14.31
CA GLY A 215 -11.50 3.49 -14.99
C GLY A 215 -11.44 2.27 -14.07
N PHE A 216 -11.95 1.16 -14.62
CA PHE A 216 -11.94 -0.14 -13.94
C PHE A 216 -10.78 -1.00 -14.42
N ARG A 217 -10.26 -1.85 -13.54
CA ARG A 217 -9.39 -2.99 -13.84
C ARG A 217 -9.86 -4.23 -13.10
N GLN A 218 -9.47 -5.39 -13.58
CA GLN A 218 -9.66 -6.66 -12.87
C GLN A 218 -8.43 -6.95 -12.04
N VAL A 219 -8.66 -7.29 -10.78
CA VAL A 219 -7.61 -7.61 -9.80
C VAL A 219 -7.82 -9.03 -9.32
N GLU A 220 -6.79 -9.85 -9.40
CA GLU A 220 -6.79 -11.22 -8.87
C GLU A 220 -6.06 -11.27 -7.53
N ARG A 221 -6.67 -11.96 -6.57
CA ARG A 221 -6.10 -12.17 -5.24
C ARG A 221 -5.33 -13.48 -5.21
N LEU A 222 -4.06 -13.42 -4.85
CA LEU A 222 -3.17 -14.57 -4.70
C LEU A 222 -2.58 -14.58 -3.29
N THR A 223 -1.86 -15.68 -2.99
CA THR A 223 -1.07 -15.80 -1.75
C THR A 223 0.38 -16.12 -2.13
N ALA A 224 1.32 -15.46 -1.49
CA ALA A 224 2.74 -15.77 -1.59
C ALA A 224 3.27 -16.18 -0.23
N ARG A 225 3.98 -17.29 -0.18
CA ARG A 225 4.74 -17.68 1.00
C ARG A 225 6.02 -16.85 1.04
N VAL A 226 6.20 -16.07 2.10
CA VAL A 226 7.41 -15.28 2.30
C VAL A 226 8.18 -15.81 3.49
N SER A 227 9.51 -15.89 3.32
CA SER A 227 10.41 -16.26 4.41
C SER A 227 10.83 -15.01 5.16
N ALA A 228 10.93 -15.11 6.47
CA ALA A 228 11.60 -14.08 7.25
C ALA A 228 13.05 -13.99 6.77
N PRO A 229 13.64 -12.79 6.72
CA PRO A 229 15.08 -12.66 6.55
C PRO A 229 15.76 -13.42 7.67
N GLU A 230 16.92 -14.01 7.40
CA GLU A 230 17.73 -14.61 8.45
C GLU A 230 18.00 -13.54 9.52
N PRO A 231 17.87 -13.90 10.83
CA PRO A 231 18.15 -12.95 11.89
C PRO A 231 19.61 -12.50 11.77
N ASP A 232 19.84 -11.20 11.80
CA ASP A 232 21.20 -10.65 11.85
C ASP A 232 21.85 -11.10 13.16
N PRO A 233 22.90 -11.92 13.12
CA PRO A 233 23.58 -12.41 14.34
C PRO A 233 24.23 -11.28 15.15
N HIS A 234 24.33 -10.07 14.59
CA HIS A 234 24.91 -8.89 15.23
C HIS A 234 23.87 -7.79 15.52
N ASP A 235 22.55 -8.10 15.45
CA ASP A 235 21.50 -7.14 15.80
C ASP A 235 21.54 -6.83 17.31
N PRO A 236 21.99 -5.62 17.71
CA PRO A 236 22.06 -5.26 19.13
C PRO A 236 20.67 -5.13 19.78
N MET A 237 19.60 -5.11 18.98
CA MET A 237 18.21 -5.07 19.46
C MET A 237 17.65 -6.48 19.73
N ALA A 238 18.33 -7.53 19.27
CA ALA A 238 17.89 -8.90 19.52
C ALA A 238 17.93 -9.24 21.02
N GLU A 239 18.89 -8.70 21.77
CA GLU A 239 19.01 -8.88 23.22
C GLU A 239 17.95 -8.13 24.03
N LEU A 240 17.52 -6.94 23.55
CA LEU A 240 16.48 -6.14 24.21
C LEU A 240 15.06 -6.71 24.02
N SER A 241 14.87 -7.57 23.05
CA SER A 241 13.55 -8.19 22.77
C SER A 241 13.24 -9.40 23.66
N ALA A 242 14.17 -9.81 24.53
CA ALA A 242 13.99 -10.92 25.45
C ALA A 242 13.18 -10.55 26.71
N ASP A 243 12.98 -9.25 27.01
CA ASP A 243 12.16 -8.82 28.13
C ASP A 243 10.67 -8.94 27.80
N ASP A 244 9.95 -9.71 28.60
CA ASP A 244 8.56 -10.16 28.45
C ASP A 244 7.50 -9.03 28.48
N HIS A 245 7.89 -7.77 28.52
CA HIS A 245 6.95 -6.64 28.55
C HIS A 245 6.75 -6.04 27.18
N ASN A 246 5.82 -6.62 26.42
CA ASN A 246 5.37 -6.04 25.13
C ASN A 246 4.13 -5.17 25.34
N PRO A 247 4.25 -3.84 25.41
CA PRO A 247 3.09 -2.94 25.61
C PRO A 247 2.07 -3.00 24.47
N MET A 248 2.42 -3.58 23.33
CA MET A 248 1.51 -3.78 22.20
C MET A 248 0.66 -5.05 22.31
N ALA A 249 1.00 -5.98 23.22
CA ALA A 249 0.18 -7.17 23.47
C ALA A 249 -1.15 -6.82 24.16
N GLU A 250 -1.17 -5.79 24.99
CA GLU A 250 -2.39 -5.28 25.64
C GLU A 250 -3.33 -4.59 24.64
N LEU A 251 -2.77 -3.93 23.61
CA LEU A 251 -3.58 -3.30 22.55
C LEU A 251 -4.15 -4.31 21.54
N ALA A 252 -3.61 -5.51 21.47
CA ALA A 252 -4.12 -6.59 20.62
C ALA A 252 -5.24 -7.42 21.28
N ALA A 253 -5.51 -7.17 22.56
CA ALA A 253 -6.59 -7.83 23.30
C ALA A 253 -7.94 -7.12 23.19
N ASP A 254 -7.99 -5.96 22.54
CA ASP A 254 -9.25 -5.29 22.24
C ASP A 254 -9.87 -5.97 21.02
N ASP A 255 -10.84 -6.87 21.25
CA ASP A 255 -11.61 -7.63 20.24
C ASP A 255 -12.55 -6.73 19.40
N HIS A 256 -12.33 -5.42 19.42
CA HIS A 256 -13.06 -4.48 18.60
C HIS A 256 -12.60 -4.63 17.14
N ASP A 257 -13.43 -5.26 16.32
CA ASP A 257 -13.22 -5.38 14.88
C ASP A 257 -13.62 -4.06 14.18
N PRO A 258 -12.64 -3.20 13.83
CA PRO A 258 -12.96 -1.95 13.13
C PRO A 258 -13.51 -2.19 11.71
N MET A 259 -13.45 -3.44 11.19
CA MET A 259 -14.06 -3.81 9.92
C MET A 259 -15.58 -3.93 10.04
N ALA A 260 -16.10 -4.39 11.18
CA ALA A 260 -17.53 -4.44 11.44
C ALA A 260 -18.17 -3.04 11.37
N GLU A 261 -17.50 -2.01 11.93
CA GLU A 261 -17.97 -0.63 11.81
C GLU A 261 -17.95 -0.10 10.36
N LEU A 262 -17.01 -0.55 9.53
CA LEU A 262 -16.95 -0.15 8.12
C LEU A 262 -18.01 -0.88 7.27
N GLU A 263 -18.33 -2.12 7.60
CA GLU A 263 -19.43 -2.87 6.98
C GLU A 263 -20.79 -2.29 7.35
N GLU A 264 -21.05 -2.01 8.64
CA GLU A 264 -22.28 -1.34 9.09
C GLU A 264 -22.45 0.06 8.50
N ALA A 265 -21.34 0.77 8.26
CA ALA A 265 -21.36 2.07 7.59
C ALA A 265 -21.49 2.00 6.07
N GLY A 266 -21.56 0.79 5.46
CA GLY A 266 -21.62 0.58 4.02
C GLY A 266 -20.36 1.05 3.27
N LEU A 267 -19.21 1.02 3.93
CA LEU A 267 -17.94 1.57 3.44
C LEU A 267 -16.97 0.48 2.92
N CYS A 268 -17.28 -0.81 3.18
CA CYS A 268 -16.58 -1.95 2.61
C CYS A 268 -17.43 -2.58 1.50
N PHE A 269 -17.00 -2.45 0.24
CA PHE A 269 -17.32 -3.33 -0.91
C PHE A 269 -16.32 -3.05 -2.02
#